data_4794db579c8db1885424433a3d9fff0c
#
_entry.id   4794db579c8db1885424433a3d9fff0c
#
_cell.length_a   1.000
_cell.length_b   1.000
_cell.length_c   1.000
_cell.angle_alpha   90.00
_cell.angle_beta   90.00
_cell.angle_gamma   90.00
#
_symmetry.space_group_name_H-M   'P 1'
#
loop_
_entity.id
_entity.type
_entity.pdbx_description
1 polymer ?
#
loop_
_entity_poly.entity_id
_entity_poly.type
_entity_poly.pdbx_seq_one_letter_code
_entity_poly.pdbx_strand_id
1 'polypeptide(L)'
;YTAEALSKAFGSGIGIDILDRLPVPYGLIRFGVAPDHQSIKAVAKRYEKVALTPGVRFLGNVHLGADVSIEELLHYYDAVVLATGAPLDRRLDIPGDHLSGVIGSAAFVGWYNGHPDFADLAPPL
;
A
#
# COMPACT_ATOMS: atom_id res chain seq x y z
N TYR A 1 4.06 7.62 -7.08
CA TYR A 1 4.27 8.11 -8.47
C TYR A 1 3.30 9.24 -8.81
N THR A 2 1.98 9.08 -8.59
CA THR A 2 0.99 10.14 -8.90
C THR A 2 1.30 11.42 -8.15
N ALA A 3 1.56 11.35 -6.83
CA ALA A 3 1.92 12.51 -6.03
C ALA A 3 3.17 13.22 -6.56
N GLU A 4 4.20 12.46 -6.97
CA GLU A 4 5.41 13.02 -7.57
C GLU A 4 5.11 13.75 -8.88
N ALA A 5 4.29 13.14 -9.75
CA ALA A 5 3.93 13.73 -11.03
C ALA A 5 3.13 15.03 -10.85
N LEU A 6 2.15 15.01 -9.94
CA LEU A 6 1.34 16.18 -9.61
C LEU A 6 2.18 17.31 -8.98
N SER A 7 3.05 16.99 -8.01
CA SER A 7 3.94 17.99 -7.40
C SER A 7 4.88 18.63 -8.42
N LYS A 8 5.38 17.85 -9.40
CA LYS A 8 6.21 18.38 -10.48
C LYS A 8 5.44 19.27 -11.44
N ALA A 9 4.18 18.92 -11.74
CA ALA A 9 3.36 19.64 -12.70
C ALA A 9 2.82 20.98 -12.13
N PHE A 10 2.44 21.00 -10.86
CA PHE A 10 1.71 22.09 -10.25
C PHE A 10 2.48 22.83 -9.14
N GLY A 11 3.62 22.31 -8.71
CA GLY A 11 4.44 22.92 -7.65
C GLY A 11 3.66 23.16 -6.37
N SER A 12 3.71 24.38 -5.85
CA SER A 12 2.97 24.79 -4.64
C SER A 12 1.47 25.06 -4.86
N GLY A 13 0.99 24.94 -6.10
CA GLY A 13 -0.41 25.16 -6.45
C GLY A 13 -1.34 23.99 -6.14
N ILE A 14 -0.83 22.91 -5.57
CA ILE A 14 -1.62 21.71 -5.26
C ILE A 14 -1.32 21.20 -3.84
N GLY A 15 -2.38 20.79 -3.14
CA GLY A 15 -2.30 19.99 -1.92
C GLY A 15 -2.58 18.51 -2.24
N ILE A 16 -1.79 17.60 -1.70
CA ILE A 16 -1.92 16.16 -1.98
C ILE A 16 -1.95 15.41 -0.66
N ASP A 17 -3.05 14.71 -0.41
CA ASP A 17 -3.19 13.77 0.68
C ASP A 17 -3.07 12.34 0.16
N ILE A 18 -2.19 11.56 0.77
CA ILE A 18 -2.01 10.14 0.48
C ILE A 18 -2.60 9.38 1.66
N LEU A 19 -3.72 8.71 1.43
CA LEU A 19 -4.42 7.91 2.43
C LEU A 19 -4.01 6.46 2.30
N ASP A 20 -3.78 5.80 3.42
CA ASP A 20 -3.51 4.36 3.48
C ASP A 20 -4.18 3.76 4.73
N ARG A 21 -4.75 2.56 4.62
CA ARG A 21 -5.30 1.87 5.79
C ARG A 21 -4.23 1.40 6.78
N LEU A 22 -3.00 1.25 6.32
CA LEU A 22 -1.86 0.93 7.19
C LEU A 22 -1.28 2.20 7.82
N PRO A 23 -0.68 2.11 9.01
CA PRO A 23 -0.08 3.26 9.67
C PRO A 23 1.20 3.76 8.99
N VAL A 24 1.73 3.02 8.03
CA VAL A 24 3.01 3.29 7.38
C VAL A 24 2.88 3.23 5.86
N PRO A 25 3.60 4.11 5.16
CA PRO A 25 3.56 4.18 3.69
C PRO A 25 4.39 3.07 3.01
N TYR A 26 4.32 3.07 1.70
CA TYR A 26 5.17 2.34 0.73
C TYR A 26 4.69 0.93 0.39
N GLY A 27 3.53 0.47 0.88
CA GLY A 27 2.84 -0.74 0.43
C GLY A 27 3.77 -1.91 0.09
N LEU A 28 3.79 -2.31 -1.18
CA LEU A 28 4.60 -3.45 -1.65
C LEU A 28 6.12 -3.28 -1.48
N ILE A 29 6.66 -2.06 -1.50
CA ILE A 29 8.10 -1.85 -1.26
C ILE A 29 8.46 -2.23 0.17
N ARG A 30 7.55 -1.99 1.11
CA ARG A 30 7.73 -2.38 2.52
C ARG A 30 7.42 -3.86 2.74
N PHE A 31 6.25 -4.31 2.27
CA PHE A 31 5.67 -5.59 2.67
C PHE A 31 5.66 -6.66 1.57
N GLY A 32 5.93 -6.30 0.31
CA GLY A 32 5.84 -7.23 -0.82
C GLY A 32 7.19 -7.54 -1.49
N VAL A 33 8.24 -6.79 -1.17
CA VAL A 33 9.60 -7.03 -1.70
C VAL A 33 10.42 -7.77 -0.66
N ALA A 34 11.05 -8.87 -1.06
CA ALA A 34 11.89 -9.67 -0.19
C ALA A 34 13.04 -8.85 0.44
N PRO A 35 13.45 -9.16 1.69
CA PRO A 35 14.45 -8.37 2.42
C PRO A 35 15.83 -8.33 1.75
N ASP A 36 16.18 -9.32 0.95
CA ASP A 36 17.42 -9.41 0.20
C ASP A 36 17.44 -8.59 -1.10
N HIS A 37 16.30 -8.14 -1.59
CA HIS A 37 16.20 -7.30 -2.79
C HIS A 37 16.41 -5.80 -2.47
N GLN A 38 17.56 -5.45 -1.93
CA GLN A 38 17.88 -4.11 -1.46
C GLN A 38 17.83 -3.03 -2.55
N SER A 39 18.19 -3.36 -3.79
CA SER A 39 18.12 -2.44 -4.93
C SER A 39 16.69 -1.98 -5.22
N ILE A 40 15.71 -2.87 -5.10
CA ILE A 40 14.29 -2.56 -5.28
C ILE A 40 13.78 -1.75 -4.08
N LYS A 41 14.16 -2.15 -2.87
CA LYS A 41 13.80 -1.41 -1.65
C LYS A 41 14.38 0.02 -1.62
N ALA A 42 15.47 0.28 -2.35
CA ALA A 42 16.04 1.62 -2.46
C ALA A 42 15.09 2.65 -3.11
N VAL A 43 14.05 2.21 -3.83
CA VAL A 43 12.98 3.08 -4.34
C VAL A 43 12.26 3.82 -3.20
N ALA A 44 12.25 3.27 -2.00
CA ALA A 44 11.70 3.95 -0.82
C ALA A 44 12.33 5.34 -0.58
N LYS A 45 13.64 5.52 -0.86
CA LYS A 45 14.31 6.82 -0.76
C LYS A 45 13.74 7.88 -1.72
N ARG A 46 13.25 7.44 -2.89
CA ARG A 46 12.55 8.33 -3.82
C ARG A 46 11.19 8.73 -3.28
N TYR A 47 10.46 7.78 -2.72
CA TYR A 47 9.15 8.05 -2.11
C TYR A 47 9.24 8.95 -0.88
N GLU A 48 10.28 8.77 -0.08
CA GLU A 48 10.57 9.66 1.05
C GLU A 48 10.74 11.12 0.61
N LYS A 49 11.48 11.37 -0.47
CA LYS A 49 11.62 12.72 -1.04
C LYS A 49 10.27 13.30 -1.46
N VAL A 50 9.40 12.48 -2.03
CA VAL A 50 8.04 12.91 -2.42
C VAL A 50 7.21 13.22 -1.18
N ALA A 51 7.26 12.38 -0.16
CA ALA A 51 6.52 12.58 1.09
C ALA A 51 6.95 13.84 1.85
N LEU A 52 8.20 14.26 1.69
CA LEU A 52 8.75 15.49 2.28
C LEU A 52 8.53 16.74 1.41
N THR A 53 7.90 16.61 0.24
CA THR A 53 7.59 17.74 -0.62
C THR A 53 6.51 18.62 0.05
N PRO A 54 6.71 19.96 0.14
CA PRO A 54 5.67 20.85 0.66
C PRO A 54 4.32 20.64 -0.05
N GLY A 55 3.24 20.55 0.73
CA GLY A 55 1.90 20.29 0.21
C GLY A 55 1.55 18.80 0.06
N VAL A 56 2.49 17.87 0.28
CA VAL A 56 2.20 16.43 0.34
C VAL A 56 2.07 16.00 1.80
N ARG A 57 0.98 15.30 2.12
CA ARG A 57 0.74 14.72 3.46
C ARG A 57 0.45 13.24 3.34
N PHE A 58 0.87 12.46 4.33
CA PHE A 58 0.49 11.06 4.48
C PHE A 58 -0.46 10.90 5.67
N LEU A 59 -1.59 10.25 5.43
CA LEU A 59 -2.63 9.97 6.41
C LEU A 59 -2.79 8.44 6.50
N GLY A 60 -2.10 7.85 7.46
CA GLY A 60 -2.21 6.42 7.75
C GLY A 60 -3.39 6.09 8.66
N ASN A 61 -3.74 4.80 8.76
CA ASN A 61 -4.90 4.30 9.50
C ASN A 61 -6.22 4.89 8.99
N VAL A 62 -6.35 5.13 7.69
CA VAL A 62 -7.58 5.58 7.06
C VAL A 62 -8.06 4.53 6.07
N HIS A 63 -9.10 3.80 6.41
CA HIS A 63 -9.65 2.73 5.60
C HIS A 63 -10.82 3.23 4.77
N LEU A 64 -10.59 3.30 3.45
CA LEU A 64 -11.63 3.65 2.50
C LEU A 64 -12.78 2.64 2.55
N GLY A 65 -13.99 3.13 2.72
CA GLY A 65 -15.21 2.35 2.87
C GLY A 65 -15.58 1.97 4.31
N ALA A 66 -14.65 2.18 5.28
CA ALA A 66 -14.94 2.00 6.70
C ALA A 66 -14.86 3.33 7.47
N ASP A 67 -13.74 4.08 7.31
CA ASP A 67 -13.53 5.35 8.00
C ASP A 67 -13.99 6.54 7.17
N VAL A 68 -13.90 6.44 5.85
CA VAL A 68 -14.30 7.47 4.89
C VAL A 68 -14.83 6.84 3.61
N SER A 69 -15.89 7.38 3.04
CA SER A 69 -16.44 6.97 1.75
C SER A 69 -15.79 7.72 0.57
N ILE A 70 -15.99 7.20 -0.65
CA ILE A 70 -15.58 7.92 -1.88
C ILE A 70 -16.36 9.22 -2.03
N GLU A 71 -17.65 9.22 -1.71
CA GLU A 71 -18.53 10.39 -1.79
C GLU A 71 -18.03 11.49 -0.86
N GLU A 72 -17.62 11.16 0.35
CA GLU A 72 -17.04 12.12 1.29
C GLU A 72 -15.71 12.66 0.75
N LEU A 73 -14.83 11.82 0.22
CA LEU A 73 -13.58 12.27 -0.39
C LEU A 73 -13.84 13.22 -1.56
N LEU A 74 -14.78 12.91 -2.44
CA LEU A 74 -15.15 13.76 -3.58
C LEU A 74 -15.81 15.09 -3.15
N HIS A 75 -16.31 15.17 -1.91
CA HIS A 75 -16.81 16.42 -1.36
C HIS A 75 -15.67 17.35 -0.88
N TYR A 76 -14.56 16.79 -0.40
CA TYR A 76 -13.45 17.55 0.17
C TYR A 76 -12.28 17.77 -0.78
N TYR A 77 -12.17 16.99 -1.85
CA TYR A 77 -11.06 17.03 -2.80
C TYR A 77 -11.55 17.28 -4.22
N ASP A 78 -10.78 18.04 -4.99
CA ASP A 78 -11.07 18.30 -6.41
C ASP A 78 -10.90 17.03 -7.28
N ALA A 79 -10.08 16.09 -6.84
CA ALA A 79 -9.88 14.79 -7.50
C ALA A 79 -9.49 13.71 -6.51
N VAL A 80 -9.95 12.48 -6.76
CA VAL A 80 -9.59 11.28 -6.01
C VAL A 80 -8.97 10.26 -6.96
N VAL A 81 -7.79 9.75 -6.61
CA VAL A 81 -7.08 8.71 -7.37
C VAL A 81 -7.08 7.42 -6.57
N LEU A 82 -7.73 6.39 -7.09
CA LEU A 82 -7.73 5.07 -6.49
C LEU A 82 -6.47 4.29 -6.90
N ALA A 83 -5.60 4.01 -5.94
CA ALA A 83 -4.35 3.26 -6.12
C ALA A 83 -4.18 2.22 -5.00
N THR A 84 -5.27 1.53 -4.66
CA THR A 84 -5.41 0.65 -3.49
C THR A 84 -4.64 -0.66 -3.59
N GLY A 85 -4.16 -1.01 -4.78
CA GLY A 85 -3.49 -2.29 -5.01
C GLY A 85 -4.46 -3.49 -4.99
N ALA A 86 -3.89 -4.69 -4.84
CA ALA A 86 -4.63 -5.95 -4.73
C ALA A 86 -4.12 -6.73 -3.51
N PRO A 87 -4.78 -6.61 -2.35
CA PRO A 87 -4.28 -7.19 -1.09
C PRO A 87 -4.50 -8.70 -0.97
N LEU A 88 -5.36 -9.28 -1.80
CA LEU A 88 -5.72 -10.69 -1.73
C LEU A 88 -5.04 -11.50 -2.84
N ASP A 89 -4.61 -12.70 -2.48
CA ASP A 89 -4.12 -13.68 -3.44
C ASP A 89 -5.25 -14.17 -4.35
N ARG A 90 -4.95 -14.35 -5.62
CA ARG A 90 -5.85 -15.02 -6.54
C ARG A 90 -5.87 -16.53 -6.24
N ARG A 91 -7.06 -17.09 -6.04
CA ARG A 91 -7.23 -18.54 -5.88
C ARG A 91 -6.97 -19.25 -7.19
N LEU A 92 -6.49 -20.49 -7.08
CA LEU A 92 -6.23 -21.33 -8.26
C LEU A 92 -7.49 -22.05 -8.74
N ASP A 93 -8.52 -22.19 -7.86
CA ASP A 93 -9.77 -22.90 -8.11
C ASP A 93 -9.56 -24.36 -8.57
N ILE A 94 -8.58 -25.02 -7.94
CA ILE A 94 -8.26 -26.44 -8.16
C ILE A 94 -8.59 -27.26 -6.91
N PRO A 95 -8.85 -28.57 -7.03
CA PRO A 95 -9.05 -29.42 -5.87
C PRO A 95 -7.90 -29.31 -4.87
N GLY A 96 -8.22 -29.00 -3.61
CA GLY A 96 -7.24 -28.90 -2.53
C GLY A 96 -6.67 -27.53 -2.28
N ASP A 97 -7.01 -26.48 -3.04
CA ASP A 97 -6.50 -25.12 -2.84
C ASP A 97 -6.94 -24.46 -1.51
N HIS A 98 -7.90 -25.07 -0.81
CA HIS A 98 -8.45 -24.67 0.48
C HIS A 98 -7.90 -25.48 1.66
N LEU A 99 -7.03 -26.44 1.40
CA LEU A 99 -6.48 -27.31 2.46
C LEU A 99 -5.51 -26.53 3.36
N SER A 100 -5.41 -26.99 4.60
CA SER A 100 -4.42 -26.46 5.54
C SER A 100 -3.01 -26.62 4.98
N GLY A 101 -2.21 -25.54 5.07
CA GLY A 101 -0.86 -25.50 4.51
C GLY A 101 -0.78 -24.96 3.07
N VAL A 102 -1.93 -24.77 2.38
CA VAL A 102 -1.96 -24.05 1.11
C VAL A 102 -2.04 -22.55 1.41
N ILE A 103 -0.98 -21.84 1.11
CA ILE A 103 -0.81 -20.42 1.46
C ILE A 103 -0.57 -19.64 0.17
N GLY A 104 -1.25 -18.51 0.02
CA GLY A 104 -1.04 -17.60 -1.09
C GLY A 104 0.32 -16.90 -1.00
N SER A 105 0.90 -16.59 -2.15
CA SER A 105 2.24 -15.98 -2.21
C SER A 105 2.27 -14.58 -1.58
N ALA A 106 1.23 -13.77 -1.76
CA ALA A 106 1.17 -12.43 -1.17
C ALA A 106 1.05 -12.52 0.36
N ALA A 107 0.24 -13.46 0.88
CA ALA A 107 0.13 -13.71 2.31
C ALA A 107 1.46 -14.17 2.92
N PHE A 108 2.14 -15.12 2.27
CA PHE A 108 3.45 -15.61 2.73
C PHE A 108 4.53 -14.52 2.71
N VAL A 109 4.60 -13.76 1.62
CA VAL A 109 5.55 -12.63 1.48
C VAL A 109 5.23 -11.52 2.49
N GLY A 110 3.96 -11.21 2.69
CA GLY A 110 3.51 -10.27 3.71
C GLY A 110 3.94 -10.71 5.12
N TRP A 111 3.74 -11.97 5.44
CA TRP A 111 4.12 -12.54 6.74
C TRP A 111 5.61 -12.34 7.05
N TYR A 112 6.54 -12.78 6.19
CA TYR A 112 7.96 -12.63 6.49
C TYR A 112 8.49 -11.19 6.39
N ASN A 113 7.74 -10.29 5.76
CA ASN A 113 8.01 -8.84 5.79
C ASN A 113 7.33 -8.10 6.95
N GLY A 114 6.60 -8.80 7.82
CA GLY A 114 5.94 -8.21 9.00
C GLY A 114 4.70 -7.38 8.69
N HIS A 115 3.96 -7.75 7.64
CA HIS A 115 2.67 -7.12 7.34
C HIS A 115 1.65 -7.45 8.44
N PRO A 116 0.97 -6.46 9.03
CA PRO A 116 0.08 -6.69 10.18
C PRO A 116 -1.06 -7.66 9.90
N ASP A 117 -1.63 -7.66 8.70
CA ASP A 117 -2.73 -8.56 8.34
C ASP A 117 -2.32 -10.05 8.30
N PHE A 118 -1.05 -10.34 8.25
CA PHE A 118 -0.51 -11.70 8.17
C PHE A 118 0.34 -12.08 9.39
N ALA A 119 0.27 -11.29 10.47
CA ALA A 119 1.05 -11.53 11.68
C ALA A 119 0.78 -12.91 12.30
N ASP A 120 -0.46 -13.38 12.24
CA ASP A 120 -0.89 -14.66 12.80
C ASP A 120 -0.73 -15.84 11.82
N LEU A 121 -0.20 -15.61 10.62
CA LEU A 121 0.07 -16.67 9.67
C LEU A 121 1.18 -17.59 10.23
N ALA A 122 0.92 -18.88 10.31
CA ALA A 122 1.87 -19.90 10.78
C ALA A 122 2.23 -20.86 9.64
N PRO A 123 3.10 -20.46 8.70
CA PRO A 123 3.51 -21.35 7.62
C PRO A 123 4.31 -22.53 8.19
N PRO A 124 4.11 -23.75 7.67
CA PRO A 124 4.93 -24.90 8.04
C PRO A 124 6.34 -24.70 7.47
N LEU A 125 7.28 -24.39 8.35
CA LEU A 125 8.72 -24.21 8.04
C LEU A 125 9.52 -25.38 8.56
#